data_04867c392466da772316a18c2fd25b22
#
_entry.id   04867c392466da772316a18c2fd25b22
#
_cell.length_a   1.000
_cell.length_b   1.000
_cell.length_c   1.000
_cell.angle_alpha   90.00
_cell.angle_beta   90.00
_cell.angle_gamma   90.00
#
_symmetry.space_group_name_H-M   'P 1'
#
loop_
_entity.id
_entity.type
_entity.pdbx_description
1 polymer ?
#
loop_
_entity_poly.entity_id
_entity_poly.type
_entity_poly.pdbx_seq_one_letter_code
_entity_poly.pdbx_strand_id
1 'polypeptide(L)'
;MVHFVGAGPGAPDLITQRGAALLQTADCIIYAGSLVNPALLGLAKADCTIYNSAKMTLEDVISVMRENEKNNKTTVRLHTGDPCLYGAIREQMDRLDAESLPYDDTPGVSSFCGAAAALNAEYTLPSVSQTVIITRMEGRTPVPENEKLQSLATHGATMVIFLSIGLVNQVQQALLQGAYTASTPVAVVYKATWPEERIVRCTVGNLAESVHKAGITKTTLIVVGDFLGTRYDRSKLYDPTFTTEYRKGSKA
;
A
#
# COMPACT_ATOMS: atom_id res chain seq x y z
N MET A 1 -23.01 12.65 4.58
CA MET A 1 -21.61 12.63 5.05
C MET A 1 -20.78 11.74 4.14
N VAL A 2 -19.53 12.12 3.85
CA VAL A 2 -18.59 11.34 3.03
C VAL A 2 -17.60 10.61 3.93
N HIS A 3 -17.43 9.30 3.74
CA HIS A 3 -16.43 8.48 4.44
C HIS A 3 -15.38 8.00 3.44
N PHE A 4 -14.12 8.45 3.57
CA PHE A 4 -13.00 7.82 2.90
C PHE A 4 -12.67 6.52 3.63
N VAL A 5 -12.57 5.41 2.91
CA VAL A 5 -12.42 4.08 3.52
C VAL A 5 -11.32 3.29 2.82
N GLY A 6 -10.40 2.75 3.58
CA GLY A 6 -9.41 1.79 3.09
C GLY A 6 -10.01 0.40 2.90
N ALA A 7 -9.93 -0.12 1.69
CA ALA A 7 -10.43 -1.44 1.32
C ALA A 7 -9.54 -2.61 1.76
N GLY A 8 -8.37 -2.31 2.30
CA GLY A 8 -7.36 -3.34 2.56
C GLY A 8 -6.56 -3.76 1.32
N PRO A 9 -5.62 -4.70 1.45
CA PRO A 9 -4.64 -5.05 0.41
C PRO A 9 -5.21 -5.92 -0.71
N GLY A 10 -6.36 -6.59 -0.47
CA GLY A 10 -6.96 -7.46 -1.48
C GLY A 10 -7.97 -8.45 -0.95
N ALA A 11 -7.64 -9.25 0.06
CA ALA A 11 -8.58 -10.17 0.69
C ALA A 11 -9.71 -9.38 1.37
N PRO A 12 -10.99 -9.73 1.15
CA PRO A 12 -12.12 -8.97 1.67
C PRO A 12 -12.19 -8.93 3.20
N ASP A 13 -11.69 -9.94 3.88
CA ASP A 13 -11.65 -10.07 5.34
C ASP A 13 -10.55 -9.21 5.99
N LEU A 14 -9.67 -8.60 5.18
CA LEU A 14 -8.67 -7.64 5.63
C LEU A 14 -9.15 -6.18 5.61
N ILE A 15 -10.40 -5.93 5.28
CA ILE A 15 -11.03 -4.64 5.55
C ILE A 15 -11.19 -4.46 7.07
N THR A 16 -11.06 -3.23 7.55
CA THR A 16 -11.34 -2.96 8.97
C THR A 16 -12.82 -3.16 9.29
N GLN A 17 -13.14 -3.55 10.53
CA GLN A 17 -14.53 -3.69 10.98
C GLN A 17 -15.34 -2.42 10.76
N ARG A 18 -14.73 -1.23 11.00
CA ARG A 18 -15.37 0.07 10.72
C ARG A 18 -15.64 0.24 9.24
N GLY A 19 -14.66 -0.05 8.38
CA GLY A 19 -14.82 0.04 6.93
C GLY A 19 -15.94 -0.86 6.42
N ALA A 20 -16.02 -2.11 6.89
CA ALA A 20 -17.09 -3.04 6.54
C ALA A 20 -18.46 -2.53 6.99
N ALA A 21 -18.58 -2.02 8.22
CA ALA A 21 -19.84 -1.44 8.72
C ALA A 21 -20.30 -0.22 7.90
N LEU A 22 -19.37 0.63 7.48
CA LEU A 22 -19.67 1.77 6.61
C LEU A 22 -20.16 1.31 5.23
N LEU A 23 -19.55 0.28 4.63
CA LEU A 23 -20.05 -0.28 3.35
C LEU A 23 -21.46 -0.85 3.48
N GLN A 24 -21.79 -1.53 4.58
CA GLN A 24 -23.09 -2.13 4.83
C GLN A 24 -24.22 -1.10 4.97
N THR A 25 -23.90 0.11 5.41
CA THR A 25 -24.88 1.18 5.64
C THR A 25 -24.89 2.26 4.57
N ALA A 26 -23.93 2.24 3.64
CA ALA A 26 -23.77 3.25 2.61
C ALA A 26 -24.97 3.32 1.66
N ASP A 27 -25.41 4.54 1.34
CA ASP A 27 -26.37 4.81 0.26
C ASP A 27 -25.68 4.87 -1.10
N CYS A 28 -24.39 5.25 -1.09
CA CYS A 28 -23.57 5.36 -2.28
C CYS A 28 -22.14 4.88 -1.99
N ILE A 29 -21.57 4.10 -2.90
CA ILE A 29 -20.16 3.69 -2.87
C ILE A 29 -19.50 4.15 -4.16
N ILE A 30 -18.40 4.91 -4.04
CA ILE A 30 -17.51 5.28 -5.15
C ILE A 30 -16.19 4.55 -4.94
N TYR A 31 -15.88 3.51 -5.72
CA TYR A 31 -14.70 2.69 -5.52
C TYR A 31 -13.60 2.93 -6.56
N ALA A 32 -12.34 2.68 -6.19
CA ALA A 32 -11.15 2.97 -7.01
C ALA A 32 -10.87 1.89 -8.08
N GLY A 33 -11.87 1.52 -8.85
CA GLY A 33 -11.73 0.64 -10.02
C GLY A 33 -11.13 -0.73 -9.72
N SER A 34 -10.26 -1.21 -10.62
CA SER A 34 -9.68 -2.56 -10.56
C SER A 34 -8.68 -2.79 -9.41
N LEU A 35 -8.39 -1.76 -8.62
CA LEU A 35 -7.50 -1.86 -7.46
C LEU A 35 -8.24 -2.29 -6.19
N VAL A 36 -9.57 -2.22 -6.18
CA VAL A 36 -10.42 -2.69 -5.08
C VAL A 36 -11.00 -4.04 -5.43
N ASN A 37 -10.98 -4.99 -4.49
CA ASN A 37 -11.57 -6.31 -4.72
C ASN A 37 -13.10 -6.18 -4.84
N PRO A 38 -13.70 -6.58 -5.97
CA PRO A 38 -15.14 -6.48 -6.18
C PRO A 38 -16.00 -7.22 -5.15
N ALA A 39 -15.46 -8.25 -4.50
CA ALA A 39 -16.16 -8.98 -3.45
C ALA A 39 -16.58 -8.08 -2.27
N LEU A 40 -15.87 -6.98 -2.01
CA LEU A 40 -16.24 -6.00 -1.00
C LEU A 40 -17.54 -5.26 -1.33
N LEU A 41 -17.86 -5.10 -2.62
CA LEU A 41 -19.11 -4.45 -3.04
C LEU A 41 -20.34 -5.31 -2.69
N GLY A 42 -20.14 -6.60 -2.46
CA GLY A 42 -21.18 -7.50 -1.95
C GLY A 42 -21.61 -7.23 -0.50
N LEU A 43 -20.86 -6.40 0.24
CA LEU A 43 -21.27 -5.94 1.58
C LEU A 43 -22.33 -4.82 1.52
N ALA A 44 -22.48 -4.16 0.38
CA ALA A 44 -23.41 -3.06 0.22
C ALA A 44 -24.86 -3.53 0.34
N LYS A 45 -25.72 -2.66 0.88
CA LYS A 45 -27.16 -2.91 0.88
C LYS A 45 -27.74 -2.92 -0.54
N ALA A 46 -28.89 -3.56 -0.74
CA ALA A 46 -29.45 -3.82 -2.06
C ALA A 46 -29.79 -2.55 -2.88
N ASP A 47 -30.10 -1.46 -2.20
CA ASP A 47 -30.44 -0.15 -2.80
C ASP A 47 -29.25 0.81 -2.89
N CYS A 48 -28.05 0.37 -2.55
CA CYS A 48 -26.84 1.17 -2.63
C CYS A 48 -26.45 1.45 -4.10
N THR A 49 -26.22 2.73 -4.42
CA THR A 49 -25.73 3.12 -5.74
C THR A 49 -24.19 2.97 -5.79
N ILE A 50 -23.66 2.28 -6.80
CA ILE A 50 -22.23 1.99 -6.89
C ILE A 50 -21.61 2.63 -8.14
N TYR A 51 -20.57 3.44 -7.95
CA TYR A 51 -19.81 4.10 -9.01
C TYR A 51 -18.37 3.59 -9.08
N ASN A 52 -17.87 3.38 -10.29
CA ASN A 52 -16.47 3.07 -10.55
C ASN A 52 -15.72 4.35 -10.97
N SER A 53 -14.90 4.90 -10.07
CA SER A 53 -14.17 6.15 -10.32
C SER A 53 -13.04 6.04 -11.37
N ALA A 54 -12.70 4.86 -11.85
CA ALA A 54 -11.76 4.73 -12.97
C ALA A 54 -12.27 5.39 -14.28
N LYS A 55 -13.55 5.72 -14.33
CA LYS A 55 -14.23 6.37 -15.47
C LYS A 55 -14.72 7.77 -15.14
N MET A 56 -14.31 8.34 -14.01
CA MET A 56 -14.82 9.62 -13.49
C MET A 56 -13.67 10.62 -13.36
N THR A 57 -13.97 11.88 -13.57
CA THR A 57 -13.10 13.01 -13.21
C THR A 57 -13.24 13.36 -11.72
N LEU A 58 -12.37 14.23 -11.20
CA LEU A 58 -12.54 14.77 -9.84
C LEU A 58 -13.90 15.46 -9.68
N GLU A 59 -14.28 16.26 -10.67
CA GLU A 59 -15.54 16.98 -10.70
C GLU A 59 -16.75 16.05 -10.64
N ASP A 60 -16.71 14.93 -11.37
CA ASP A 60 -17.77 13.91 -11.34
C ASP A 60 -17.89 13.29 -9.95
N VAL A 61 -16.76 12.92 -9.34
CA VAL A 61 -16.71 12.33 -7.99
C VAL A 61 -17.30 13.31 -6.96
N ILE A 62 -16.87 14.58 -6.97
CA ILE A 62 -17.36 15.60 -6.05
C ILE A 62 -18.84 15.90 -6.30
N SER A 63 -19.28 15.90 -7.55
CA SER A 63 -20.70 16.11 -7.89
C SER A 63 -21.60 15.03 -7.28
N VAL A 64 -21.19 13.76 -7.35
CA VAL A 64 -21.93 12.65 -6.72
C VAL A 64 -21.95 12.80 -5.20
N MET A 65 -20.82 13.13 -4.57
CA MET A 65 -20.74 13.34 -3.12
C MET A 65 -21.67 14.47 -2.67
N ARG A 66 -21.65 15.61 -3.38
CA ARG A 66 -22.47 16.78 -3.12
C ARG A 66 -23.98 16.47 -3.24
N GLU A 67 -24.37 15.76 -4.28
CA GLU A 67 -25.78 15.40 -4.51
C GLU A 67 -26.28 14.45 -3.42
N ASN A 68 -25.48 13.49 -3.00
CA ASN A 68 -25.84 12.60 -1.90
C ASN A 68 -25.97 13.36 -0.58
N GLU A 69 -25.03 14.27 -0.27
CA GLU A 69 -25.11 15.06 0.97
C GLU A 69 -26.39 15.93 1.01
N LYS A 70 -26.75 16.58 -0.10
CA LYS A 70 -28.01 17.34 -0.21
C LYS A 70 -29.25 16.50 0.09
N ASN A 71 -29.19 15.20 -0.22
CA ASN A 71 -30.30 14.26 0.00
C ASN A 71 -30.14 13.49 1.34
N ASN A 72 -29.27 13.94 2.26
CA ASN A 72 -28.97 13.29 3.53
C ASN A 72 -28.55 11.82 3.39
N LYS A 73 -27.85 11.48 2.31
CA LYS A 73 -27.32 10.15 2.01
C LYS A 73 -25.87 10.03 2.43
N THR A 74 -25.50 8.83 2.88
CA THR A 74 -24.11 8.49 3.23
C THR A 74 -23.35 8.00 2.01
N THR A 75 -22.20 8.61 1.72
CA THR A 75 -21.30 8.19 0.64
C THR A 75 -20.03 7.58 1.19
N VAL A 76 -19.67 6.38 0.74
CA VAL A 76 -18.36 5.77 0.99
C VAL A 76 -17.48 5.95 -0.24
N ARG A 77 -16.31 6.58 -0.06
CA ARG A 77 -15.22 6.66 -1.04
C ARG A 77 -14.21 5.56 -0.74
N LEU A 78 -14.31 4.43 -1.45
CA LEU A 78 -13.54 3.21 -1.18
C LEU A 78 -12.24 3.19 -1.99
N HIS A 79 -11.10 3.21 -1.29
CA HIS A 79 -9.74 3.18 -1.84
C HIS A 79 -9.05 1.84 -1.58
N THR A 80 -8.15 1.44 -2.48
CA THR A 80 -7.30 0.25 -2.23
C THR A 80 -6.33 0.49 -1.08
N GLY A 81 -6.01 -0.53 -0.32
CA GLY A 81 -5.09 -0.45 0.81
C GLY A 81 -5.55 0.54 1.87
N ASP A 82 -4.75 1.57 2.07
CA ASP A 82 -5.04 2.72 2.92
C ASP A 82 -5.08 3.99 2.08
N PRO A 83 -6.08 4.87 2.23
CA PRO A 83 -6.21 6.11 1.45
C PRO A 83 -5.02 7.07 1.59
N CYS A 84 -4.29 7.04 2.71
CA CYS A 84 -3.16 7.93 2.99
C CYS A 84 -1.95 7.71 2.08
N LEU A 85 -1.84 6.54 1.43
CA LEU A 85 -0.74 6.22 0.52
C LEU A 85 -1.19 6.18 -0.94
N TYR A 86 -0.81 7.20 -1.70
CA TYR A 86 -1.11 7.34 -3.14
C TYR A 86 -2.61 7.30 -3.48
N GLY A 87 -3.47 7.62 -2.51
CA GLY A 87 -4.94 7.58 -2.67
C GLY A 87 -5.51 8.77 -3.43
N ALA A 88 -4.74 9.84 -3.68
CA ALA A 88 -5.23 11.09 -4.29
C ALA A 88 -6.50 11.64 -3.58
N ILE A 89 -6.52 11.54 -2.24
CA ILE A 89 -7.66 11.99 -1.44
C ILE A 89 -7.58 13.47 -1.06
N ARG A 90 -6.37 14.04 -0.99
CA ARG A 90 -6.19 15.43 -0.55
C ARG A 90 -6.96 16.41 -1.41
N GLU A 91 -6.87 16.28 -2.73
CA GLU A 91 -7.60 17.13 -3.67
C GLU A 91 -9.12 16.98 -3.56
N GLN A 92 -9.61 15.79 -3.18
CA GLN A 92 -11.04 15.55 -2.90
C GLN A 92 -11.44 16.26 -1.60
N MET A 93 -10.65 16.11 -0.53
CA MET A 93 -10.89 16.77 0.76
C MET A 93 -10.88 18.29 0.63
N ASP A 94 -9.93 18.88 -0.10
CA ASP A 94 -9.88 20.33 -0.35
C ASP A 94 -11.16 20.85 -1.05
N ARG A 95 -11.74 20.05 -1.94
CA ARG A 95 -13.01 20.41 -2.60
C ARG A 95 -14.21 20.29 -1.65
N LEU A 96 -14.22 19.26 -0.80
CA LEU A 96 -15.25 19.11 0.23
C LEU A 96 -15.19 20.23 1.27
N ASP A 97 -13.98 20.61 1.71
CA ASP A 97 -13.78 21.75 2.61
C ASP A 97 -14.29 23.06 2.02
N ALA A 98 -13.98 23.33 0.75
CA ALA A 98 -14.42 24.53 0.06
C ALA A 98 -15.94 24.63 -0.05
N GLU A 99 -16.64 23.50 -0.03
CA GLU A 99 -18.10 23.41 -0.10
C GLU A 99 -18.75 23.15 1.28
N SER A 100 -17.94 23.12 2.36
CA SER A 100 -18.39 22.80 3.74
C SER A 100 -19.15 21.47 3.83
N LEU A 101 -18.74 20.48 3.03
CA LEU A 101 -19.29 19.12 3.04
C LEU A 101 -18.54 18.27 4.09
N PRO A 102 -19.24 17.65 5.05
CA PRO A 102 -18.59 16.88 6.11
C PRO A 102 -18.02 15.57 5.58
N TYR A 103 -16.81 15.23 6.04
CA TYR A 103 -16.16 13.96 5.74
C TYR A 103 -15.32 13.46 6.91
N ASP A 104 -14.98 12.18 6.88
CA ASP A 104 -13.98 11.56 7.74
C ASP A 104 -13.14 10.52 6.95
N ASP A 105 -12.10 9.99 7.59
CA ASP A 105 -11.25 8.97 7.05
C ASP A 105 -11.19 7.74 7.97
N THR A 106 -11.37 6.56 7.39
CA THR A 106 -11.22 5.27 8.05
C THR A 106 -10.02 4.54 7.44
N PRO A 107 -8.93 4.36 8.22
CA PRO A 107 -7.73 3.72 7.71
C PRO A 107 -7.97 2.27 7.27
N GLY A 108 -7.16 1.81 6.34
CA GLY A 108 -7.14 0.43 5.87
C GLY A 108 -5.79 -0.25 6.08
N VAL A 109 -5.75 -1.56 5.87
CA VAL A 109 -4.48 -2.29 5.82
C VAL A 109 -3.81 -2.00 4.47
N SER A 110 -2.71 -1.27 4.47
CA SER A 110 -1.99 -0.95 3.24
C SER A 110 -1.42 -2.18 2.57
N SER A 111 -1.29 -2.14 1.23
CA SER A 111 -0.74 -3.25 0.45
C SER A 111 0.71 -3.60 0.81
N PHE A 112 1.50 -2.67 1.38
CA PHE A 112 2.84 -3.02 1.85
C PHE A 112 2.80 -3.94 3.09
N CYS A 113 1.82 -3.77 3.97
CA CYS A 113 1.56 -4.72 5.06
C CYS A 113 1.12 -6.07 4.52
N GLY A 114 0.23 -6.07 3.50
CA GLY A 114 -0.18 -7.29 2.82
C GLY A 114 0.98 -8.03 2.15
N ALA A 115 1.93 -7.30 1.54
CA ALA A 115 3.13 -7.88 0.95
C ALA A 115 4.06 -8.50 2.01
N ALA A 116 4.24 -7.87 3.18
CA ALA A 116 5.00 -8.44 4.28
C ALA A 116 4.37 -9.74 4.79
N ALA A 117 3.05 -9.75 4.95
CA ALA A 117 2.30 -10.94 5.36
C ALA A 117 2.45 -12.09 4.35
N ALA A 118 2.29 -11.81 3.05
CA ALA A 118 2.49 -12.79 1.98
C ALA A 118 3.92 -13.37 1.95
N LEU A 119 4.91 -12.58 2.37
CA LEU A 119 6.32 -12.99 2.44
C LEU A 119 6.67 -13.69 3.75
N ASN A 120 5.80 -13.65 4.78
CA ASN A 120 6.11 -14.00 6.16
C ASN A 120 7.35 -13.28 6.67
N ALA A 121 7.45 -11.96 6.40
CA ALA A 121 8.63 -11.16 6.66
C ALA A 121 8.33 -9.95 7.54
N GLU A 122 9.31 -9.57 8.34
CA GLU A 122 9.34 -8.31 9.07
C GLU A 122 10.33 -7.37 8.38
N TYR A 123 9.88 -6.15 8.06
CA TYR A 123 10.71 -5.16 7.37
C TYR A 123 11.86 -4.60 8.20
N THR A 124 11.72 -4.63 9.52
CA THR A 124 12.63 -3.97 10.47
C THR A 124 13.34 -4.99 11.35
N LEU A 125 14.46 -5.52 10.86
CA LEU A 125 15.26 -6.51 11.58
C LEU A 125 16.49 -5.87 12.26
N PRO A 126 16.80 -6.23 13.51
CA PRO A 126 18.01 -5.78 14.18
C PRO A 126 19.27 -6.09 13.35
N SER A 127 20.18 -5.11 13.30
CA SER A 127 21.46 -5.17 12.54
C SER A 127 21.32 -5.33 11.02
N VAL A 128 20.09 -5.27 10.47
CA VAL A 128 19.82 -5.32 9.03
C VAL A 128 19.26 -4.00 8.54
N SER A 129 18.07 -3.65 8.98
CA SER A 129 17.43 -2.36 8.67
C SER A 129 16.39 -2.02 9.75
N GLN A 130 16.38 -0.78 10.21
CA GLN A 130 15.38 -0.25 11.13
C GLN A 130 14.53 0.84 10.46
N THR A 131 14.72 1.02 9.15
CA THR A 131 14.05 2.03 8.33
C THR A 131 13.35 1.37 7.16
N VAL A 132 12.11 1.78 6.90
CA VAL A 132 11.35 1.38 5.72
C VAL A 132 11.09 2.60 4.86
N ILE A 133 11.62 2.62 3.65
CA ILE A 133 11.36 3.67 2.66
C ILE A 133 10.22 3.20 1.76
N ILE A 134 9.08 3.87 1.85
CA ILE A 134 7.94 3.68 0.96
C ILE A 134 8.01 4.75 -0.12
N THR A 135 8.15 4.33 -1.37
CA THR A 135 8.34 5.26 -2.48
C THR A 135 7.77 4.71 -3.79
N ARG A 136 7.93 5.48 -4.85
CA ARG A 136 7.66 5.07 -6.24
C ARG A 136 8.74 5.61 -7.19
N MET A 137 8.92 4.96 -8.32
CA MET A 137 9.69 5.54 -9.42
C MET A 137 8.93 6.70 -10.06
N GLU A 138 9.60 7.75 -10.46
CA GLU A 138 9.00 8.76 -11.34
C GLU A 138 8.64 8.12 -12.69
N GLY A 139 7.52 8.55 -13.24
CA GLY A 139 7.03 8.07 -14.53
C GLY A 139 6.29 9.20 -15.25
N ARG A 140 5.02 9.00 -15.57
CA ARG A 140 4.18 10.05 -16.14
C ARG A 140 3.97 11.26 -15.22
N THR A 141 4.07 11.02 -13.91
CA THR A 141 4.03 12.08 -12.89
C THR A 141 5.40 12.17 -12.23
N PRO A 142 5.92 13.39 -12.02
CA PRO A 142 7.23 13.61 -11.42
C PRO A 142 7.24 13.23 -9.94
N VAL A 143 8.44 13.08 -9.38
CA VAL A 143 8.72 13.11 -7.94
C VAL A 143 9.66 14.28 -7.66
N PRO A 144 9.71 14.82 -6.43
CA PRO A 144 10.70 15.82 -6.04
C PRO A 144 12.13 15.31 -6.30
N GLU A 145 13.05 16.19 -6.65
CA GLU A 145 14.42 15.83 -7.06
C GLU A 145 15.17 15.01 -6.01
N ASN A 146 15.02 15.39 -4.74
CA ASN A 146 15.62 14.69 -3.60
C ASN A 146 14.92 13.36 -3.23
N GLU A 147 13.76 13.07 -3.82
CA GLU A 147 12.98 11.83 -3.62
C GLU A 147 13.08 10.88 -4.82
N LYS A 148 13.97 11.15 -5.77
CA LYS A 148 14.25 10.22 -6.86
C LYS A 148 14.71 8.87 -6.29
N LEU A 149 14.26 7.78 -6.90
CA LEU A 149 14.56 6.43 -6.42
C LEU A 149 16.06 6.19 -6.25
N GLN A 150 16.88 6.72 -7.15
CA GLN A 150 18.33 6.65 -7.06
C GLN A 150 18.87 7.32 -5.79
N SER A 151 18.35 8.51 -5.42
CA SER A 151 18.75 9.23 -4.21
C SER A 151 18.34 8.45 -2.96
N LEU A 152 17.11 7.95 -2.90
CA LEU A 152 16.62 7.15 -1.79
C LEU A 152 17.35 5.81 -1.65
N ALA A 153 17.77 5.22 -2.76
CA ALA A 153 18.52 3.96 -2.79
C ALA A 153 19.92 4.06 -2.13
N THR A 154 20.46 5.27 -1.98
CA THR A 154 21.76 5.46 -1.28
C THR A 154 21.72 5.11 0.20
N HIS A 155 20.54 5.06 0.80
CA HIS A 155 20.39 4.70 2.22
C HIS A 155 20.55 3.20 2.49
N GLY A 156 20.39 2.30 1.50
CA GLY A 156 20.49 0.84 1.69
C GLY A 156 19.46 0.27 2.68
N ALA A 157 18.39 0.99 2.99
CA ALA A 157 17.36 0.59 3.92
C ALA A 157 16.41 -0.45 3.30
N THR A 158 15.50 -1.03 4.08
CA THR A 158 14.36 -1.76 3.50
C THR A 158 13.54 -0.81 2.64
N MET A 159 13.24 -1.20 1.39
CA MET A 159 12.50 -0.35 0.48
C MET A 159 11.27 -1.07 -0.09
N VAL A 160 10.14 -0.37 -0.11
CA VAL A 160 8.88 -0.82 -0.73
C VAL A 160 8.50 0.14 -1.84
N ILE A 161 8.55 -0.34 -3.09
CA ILE A 161 8.37 0.49 -4.28
C ILE A 161 6.99 0.22 -4.88
N PHE A 162 6.14 1.24 -4.84
CA PHE A 162 4.78 1.25 -5.37
C PHE A 162 4.76 1.67 -6.85
N LEU A 163 3.70 1.33 -7.58
CA LEU A 163 3.33 1.89 -8.90
C LEU A 163 4.43 1.85 -9.97
N SER A 164 5.46 1.01 -9.80
CA SER A 164 6.69 1.10 -10.58
C SER A 164 7.01 -0.15 -11.42
N ILE A 165 6.16 -1.16 -11.40
CA ILE A 165 6.43 -2.42 -12.09
C ILE A 165 6.58 -2.25 -13.62
N GLY A 166 5.84 -1.33 -14.22
CA GLY A 166 5.98 -0.98 -15.64
C GLY A 166 7.30 -0.27 -15.99
N LEU A 167 8.08 0.14 -14.98
CA LEU A 167 9.37 0.81 -15.12
C LEU A 167 10.50 -0.04 -14.52
N VAL A 168 10.32 -1.35 -14.46
CA VAL A 168 11.20 -2.26 -13.71
C VAL A 168 12.68 -2.19 -14.14
N ASN A 169 12.97 -1.92 -15.42
CA ASN A 169 14.34 -1.73 -15.90
C ASN A 169 15.00 -0.50 -15.25
N GLN A 170 14.26 0.62 -15.20
CA GLN A 170 14.73 1.86 -14.57
C GLN A 170 14.85 1.69 -13.04
N VAL A 171 13.90 0.96 -12.41
CA VAL A 171 13.97 0.62 -10.99
C VAL A 171 15.24 -0.17 -10.69
N GLN A 172 15.56 -1.21 -11.46
CA GLN A 172 16.77 -2.00 -11.29
C GLN A 172 18.02 -1.14 -11.39
N GLN A 173 18.11 -0.28 -12.39
CA GLN A 173 19.25 0.62 -12.59
C GLN A 173 19.40 1.62 -11.43
N ALA A 174 18.32 2.25 -11.00
CA ALA A 174 18.34 3.19 -9.88
C ALA A 174 18.80 2.53 -8.57
N LEU A 175 18.38 1.29 -8.30
CA LEU A 175 18.82 0.53 -7.14
C LEU A 175 20.33 0.23 -7.19
N LEU A 176 20.84 -0.19 -8.36
CA LEU A 176 22.27 -0.50 -8.57
C LEU A 176 23.17 0.73 -8.51
N GLN A 177 22.63 1.92 -8.78
CA GLN A 177 23.33 3.19 -8.63
C GLN A 177 23.36 3.70 -7.18
N GLY A 178 22.56 3.10 -6.29
CA GLY A 178 22.54 3.39 -4.86
C GLY A 178 23.45 2.46 -4.06
N ALA A 179 23.02 2.08 -2.86
CA ALA A 179 23.76 1.20 -1.95
C ALA A 179 23.47 -0.30 -2.15
N TYR A 180 22.52 -0.66 -3.01
CA TYR A 180 22.18 -2.06 -3.25
C TYR A 180 23.13 -2.69 -4.27
N THR A 181 23.47 -3.96 -4.03
CA THR A 181 24.32 -4.75 -4.93
C THR A 181 23.48 -5.63 -5.85
N ALA A 182 24.09 -6.19 -6.90
CA ALA A 182 23.42 -7.15 -7.76
C ALA A 182 22.87 -8.38 -7.01
N SER A 183 23.47 -8.73 -5.85
CA SER A 183 23.04 -9.85 -5.00
C SER A 183 22.00 -9.48 -3.95
N THR A 184 21.70 -8.19 -3.75
CA THR A 184 20.68 -7.75 -2.77
C THR A 184 19.34 -8.42 -3.08
N PRO A 185 18.68 -9.06 -2.08
CA PRO A 185 17.42 -9.76 -2.30
C PRO A 185 16.26 -8.84 -2.65
N VAL A 186 15.38 -9.32 -3.52
CA VAL A 186 14.15 -8.65 -3.93
C VAL A 186 13.00 -9.65 -3.93
N ALA A 187 11.84 -9.20 -3.47
CA ALA A 187 10.59 -9.89 -3.67
C ALA A 187 9.61 -9.01 -4.45
N VAL A 188 9.06 -9.54 -5.52
CA VAL A 188 8.00 -8.92 -6.33
C VAL A 188 6.69 -9.59 -5.96
N VAL A 189 5.79 -8.85 -5.32
CA VAL A 189 4.53 -9.37 -4.81
C VAL A 189 3.37 -8.83 -5.66
N TYR A 190 2.85 -9.69 -6.52
CA TYR A 190 1.70 -9.39 -7.36
C TYR A 190 0.42 -9.72 -6.62
N LYS A 191 -0.52 -8.77 -6.57
CA LYS A 191 -1.83 -8.92 -5.94
C LYS A 191 -1.75 -9.55 -4.54
N ALA A 192 -0.93 -8.95 -3.64
CA ALA A 192 -0.81 -9.42 -2.25
C ALA A 192 -2.19 -9.65 -1.62
N THR A 193 -2.39 -10.81 -1.01
CA THR A 193 -3.62 -11.28 -0.35
C THR A 193 -4.82 -11.61 -1.24
N TRP A 194 -4.72 -11.38 -2.55
CA TRP A 194 -5.75 -11.78 -3.51
C TRP A 194 -5.67 -13.29 -3.80
N PRO A 195 -6.76 -13.93 -4.31
CA PRO A 195 -6.70 -15.33 -4.74
C PRO A 195 -5.63 -15.60 -5.81
N GLU A 196 -5.31 -14.60 -6.64
CA GLU A 196 -4.29 -14.70 -7.69
C GLU A 196 -2.91 -14.20 -7.25
N GLU A 197 -2.66 -14.12 -5.95
CA GLU A 197 -1.36 -13.73 -5.42
C GLU A 197 -0.22 -14.54 -6.04
N ARG A 198 0.85 -13.85 -6.44
CA ARG A 198 2.10 -14.48 -6.89
C ARG A 198 3.29 -13.74 -6.32
N ILE A 199 4.28 -14.51 -5.87
CA ILE A 199 5.55 -13.99 -5.35
C ILE A 199 6.68 -14.44 -6.28
N VAL A 200 7.47 -13.49 -6.75
CA VAL A 200 8.71 -13.75 -7.49
C VAL A 200 9.88 -13.29 -6.61
N ARG A 201 10.67 -14.23 -6.14
CA ARG A 201 11.91 -13.96 -5.40
C ARG A 201 13.07 -13.90 -6.39
N CYS A 202 13.85 -12.84 -6.32
CA CYS A 202 14.98 -12.60 -7.21
C CYS A 202 16.03 -11.74 -6.48
N THR A 203 16.98 -11.20 -7.22
CA THR A 203 17.95 -10.21 -6.73
C THR A 203 17.84 -8.93 -7.55
N VAL A 204 18.44 -7.84 -7.08
CA VAL A 204 18.46 -6.58 -7.83
C VAL A 204 19.08 -6.80 -9.22
N GLY A 205 20.12 -7.63 -9.33
CA GLY A 205 20.81 -7.88 -10.60
C GLY A 205 19.98 -8.54 -11.69
N ASN A 206 18.94 -9.32 -11.33
CA ASN A 206 18.07 -10.01 -12.29
C ASN A 206 16.59 -9.63 -12.13
N LEU A 207 16.28 -8.52 -11.46
CA LEU A 207 14.90 -8.08 -11.17
C LEU A 207 14.07 -7.94 -12.46
N ALA A 208 14.56 -7.19 -13.44
CA ALA A 208 13.82 -6.91 -14.66
C ALA A 208 13.55 -8.20 -15.46
N GLU A 209 14.56 -9.05 -15.62
CA GLU A 209 14.41 -10.35 -16.29
C GLU A 209 13.35 -11.21 -15.60
N SER A 210 13.42 -11.31 -14.27
CA SER A 210 12.49 -12.12 -13.46
C SER A 210 11.05 -11.64 -13.60
N VAL A 211 10.83 -10.33 -13.59
CA VAL A 211 9.50 -9.71 -13.76
C VAL A 211 8.96 -9.98 -15.18
N HIS A 212 9.79 -9.78 -16.22
CA HIS A 212 9.39 -10.02 -17.60
C HIS A 212 9.03 -11.50 -17.84
N LYS A 213 9.85 -12.42 -17.31
CA LYS A 213 9.60 -13.87 -17.39
C LYS A 213 8.30 -14.27 -16.69
N ALA A 214 7.97 -13.61 -15.58
CA ALA A 214 6.73 -13.85 -14.84
C ALA A 214 5.49 -13.21 -15.49
N GLY A 215 5.65 -12.35 -16.51
CA GLY A 215 4.56 -11.65 -17.18
C GLY A 215 3.80 -10.67 -16.29
N ILE A 216 4.46 -10.10 -15.27
CA ILE A 216 3.83 -9.19 -14.31
C ILE A 216 3.97 -7.75 -14.82
N THR A 217 2.84 -7.04 -14.95
CA THR A 217 2.81 -5.69 -15.55
C THR A 217 2.07 -4.64 -14.72
N LYS A 218 1.31 -5.03 -13.69
CA LYS A 218 0.48 -4.14 -12.85
C LYS A 218 0.21 -4.73 -11.48
N THR A 219 -0.39 -3.95 -10.58
CA THR A 219 -0.91 -4.36 -9.26
C THR A 219 0.14 -5.12 -8.43
N THR A 220 1.31 -4.52 -8.30
CA THR A 220 2.50 -5.20 -7.77
C THR A 220 3.31 -4.25 -6.90
N LEU A 221 3.88 -4.80 -5.83
CA LEU A 221 4.92 -4.15 -5.03
C LEU A 221 6.27 -4.80 -5.30
N ILE A 222 7.31 -3.98 -5.40
CA ILE A 222 8.72 -4.41 -5.42
C ILE A 222 9.29 -4.12 -4.04
N VAL A 223 9.73 -5.15 -3.34
CA VAL A 223 10.26 -5.06 -1.97
C VAL A 223 11.73 -5.45 -2.00
N VAL A 224 12.60 -4.58 -1.50
CA VAL A 224 14.06 -4.70 -1.64
C VAL A 224 14.73 -4.60 -0.30
N GLY A 225 15.70 -5.48 -0.04
CA GLY A 225 16.58 -5.37 1.12
C GLY A 225 16.94 -6.71 1.75
N ASP A 226 17.99 -6.67 2.57
CA ASP A 226 18.56 -7.85 3.22
C ASP A 226 17.64 -8.47 4.30
N PHE A 227 16.56 -7.78 4.68
CA PHE A 227 15.52 -8.36 5.56
C PHE A 227 14.84 -9.60 4.93
N LEU A 228 14.93 -9.79 3.62
CA LEU A 228 14.48 -11.00 2.91
C LEU A 228 15.44 -12.19 3.07
N GLY A 229 16.61 -11.96 3.64
CA GLY A 229 17.61 -12.97 3.97
C GLY A 229 17.34 -13.65 5.32
N THR A 230 18.33 -14.40 5.77
CA THR A 230 18.23 -15.19 7.03
C THR A 230 19.17 -14.70 8.13
N ARG A 231 19.97 -13.68 7.88
CA ARG A 231 20.97 -13.16 8.82
C ARG A 231 20.43 -11.89 9.49
N TYR A 232 20.20 -11.96 10.78
CA TYR A 232 19.83 -10.82 11.61
C TYR A 232 20.17 -11.12 13.07
N ASP A 233 20.31 -10.08 13.88
CA ASP A 233 20.54 -10.23 15.30
C ASP A 233 19.21 -10.44 16.04
N ARG A 234 19.28 -11.19 17.13
CA ARG A 234 18.11 -11.36 18.01
C ARG A 234 17.71 -10.00 18.61
N SER A 235 16.42 -9.71 18.62
CA SER A 235 15.91 -8.55 19.33
C SER A 235 16.26 -8.62 20.82
N LYS A 236 16.79 -7.54 21.37
CA LYS A 236 17.08 -7.42 22.80
C LYS A 236 15.82 -7.61 23.67
N LEU A 237 14.63 -7.34 23.16
CA LEU A 237 13.37 -7.57 23.87
C LEU A 237 13.16 -9.05 24.25
N TYR A 238 13.71 -9.96 23.47
CA TYR A 238 13.68 -11.42 23.74
C TYR A 238 14.98 -11.96 24.34
N ASP A 239 15.99 -11.12 24.54
CA ASP A 239 17.24 -11.51 25.19
C ASP A 239 16.95 -11.75 26.71
N PRO A 240 17.23 -12.94 27.25
CA PRO A 240 16.99 -13.23 28.65
C PRO A 240 17.82 -12.36 29.61
N THR A 241 18.97 -11.84 29.17
CA THR A 241 19.83 -10.97 29.99
C THR A 241 19.41 -9.51 29.97
N PHE A 242 18.51 -9.10 29.05
CA PHE A 242 18.06 -7.73 28.90
C PHE A 242 16.86 -7.43 29.83
N THR A 243 17.03 -6.44 30.71
CA THR A 243 15.94 -5.95 31.58
C THR A 243 15.01 -5.04 30.80
N THR A 244 13.73 -5.34 30.82
CA THR A 244 12.65 -4.49 30.31
C THR A 244 11.83 -3.93 31.47
N GLU A 245 10.87 -3.05 31.19
CA GLU A 245 9.91 -2.57 32.18
C GLU A 245 9.13 -3.71 32.86
N TYR A 246 8.87 -4.81 32.14
CA TYR A 246 8.05 -5.93 32.60
C TYR A 246 8.85 -7.18 33.00
N ARG A 247 10.15 -7.23 32.71
CA ARG A 247 10.98 -8.41 32.95
C ARG A 247 12.41 -8.03 33.37
N LYS A 248 12.85 -8.53 34.53
CA LYS A 248 14.27 -8.45 34.93
C LYS A 248 15.10 -9.42 34.12
N GLY A 249 16.23 -8.96 33.57
CA GLY A 249 17.19 -9.84 32.91
C GLY A 249 17.82 -10.81 33.89
N SER A 250 18.01 -12.05 33.43
CA SER A 250 18.80 -13.04 34.19
C SER A 250 20.29 -12.69 34.06
N LYS A 251 21.09 -12.93 35.10
CA LYS A 251 22.55 -12.91 34.97
C LYS A 251 22.97 -14.05 34.04
N ALA A 252 23.86 -13.74 33.10
CA ALA A 252 24.50 -14.75 32.25
C ALA A 252 25.32 -15.71 33.09
#